data_6545c350b7064d8169d1d7d79d2b142e
#
_entry.id   6545c350b7064d8169d1d7d79d2b142e
#
_cell.length_a   1.000
_cell.length_b   1.000
_cell.length_c   1.000
_cell.angle_alpha   90.00
_cell.angle_beta   90.00
_cell.angle_gamma   90.00
#
_symmetry.space_group_name_H-M   'P 1'
#
loop_
_entity.id
_entity.type
_entity.pdbx_description
1 polymer ?
#
loop_
_entity_poly.entity_id
_entity_poly.type
_entity_poly.pdbx_seq_one_letter_code
_entity_poly.pdbx_strand_id
1 'polypeptide(L)'
;MADLAAGNFTAVESKFDPAMMQANQAVPLDKAWAACQQVLGAYRSHGAPTFARKDQFDLEQVPVTMADGPSMVTITYNPNGTIAGFHCGTPPS
;
A
#
# COMPACT_ATOMS: atom_id res chain seq x y z
N MET A 1 -4.87 -3.19 -4.35
CA MET A 1 -4.43 -2.01 -5.16
C MET A 1 -5.61 -1.33 -5.87
N ALA A 2 -6.54 -2.09 -6.40
CA ALA A 2 -7.70 -1.52 -7.12
C ALA A 2 -8.52 -0.57 -6.24
N ASP A 3 -8.81 -0.95 -4.99
CA ASP A 3 -9.56 -0.09 -4.07
C ASP A 3 -8.80 1.17 -3.73
N LEU A 4 -7.49 1.07 -3.52
CA LEU A 4 -6.65 2.23 -3.22
C LEU A 4 -6.62 3.21 -4.39
N ALA A 5 -6.43 2.69 -5.60
CA ALA A 5 -6.38 3.50 -6.82
C ALA A 5 -7.73 4.19 -7.11
N ALA A 6 -8.84 3.51 -6.77
CA ALA A 6 -10.19 4.04 -6.95
C ALA A 6 -10.63 5.00 -5.84
N GLY A 7 -9.82 5.17 -4.79
CA GLY A 7 -10.17 6.02 -3.65
C GLY A 7 -11.09 5.35 -2.64
N ASN A 8 -11.26 4.04 -2.69
CA ASN A 8 -12.09 3.29 -1.76
C ASN A 8 -11.31 2.98 -0.47
N PHE A 9 -10.90 4.02 0.23
CA PHE A 9 -10.02 3.90 1.40
C PHE A 9 -10.68 3.12 2.53
N THR A 10 -11.97 3.30 2.73
CA THR A 10 -12.71 2.57 3.77
C THR A 10 -12.64 1.06 3.55
N ALA A 11 -12.73 0.59 2.30
CA ALA A 11 -12.63 -0.82 1.98
C ALA A 11 -11.24 -1.37 2.33
N VAL A 12 -10.18 -0.61 2.08
CA VAL A 12 -8.82 -0.99 2.44
C VAL A 12 -8.63 -0.98 3.95
N GLU A 13 -9.09 0.09 4.62
CA GLU A 13 -8.94 0.26 6.06
C GLU A 13 -9.69 -0.81 6.85
N SER A 14 -10.78 -1.35 6.30
CA SER A 14 -11.55 -2.41 6.95
C SER A 14 -10.72 -3.69 7.15
N LYS A 15 -9.61 -3.84 6.45
CA LYS A 15 -8.71 -4.99 6.56
C LYS A 15 -7.50 -4.72 7.46
N PHE A 16 -7.38 -3.51 8.00
CA PHE A 16 -6.27 -3.17 8.88
C PHE A 16 -6.34 -3.96 10.18
N ASP A 17 -5.18 -4.38 10.69
CA ASP A 17 -5.09 -4.92 12.04
C ASP A 17 -5.17 -3.77 13.06
N PRO A 18 -5.27 -4.06 14.39
CA PRO A 18 -5.40 -3.01 15.39
C PRO A 18 -4.25 -1.99 15.38
N ALA A 19 -3.02 -2.44 15.14
CA ALA A 19 -1.87 -1.55 15.09
C ALA A 19 -1.95 -0.60 13.89
N MET A 20 -2.38 -1.11 12.72
CA MET A 20 -2.59 -0.29 11.53
C MET A 20 -3.75 0.67 11.70
N MET A 21 -4.83 0.26 12.36
CA MET A 21 -5.95 1.16 12.66
C MET A 21 -5.51 2.31 13.55
N GLN A 22 -4.66 2.04 14.54
CA GLN A 22 -4.12 3.07 15.41
C GLN A 22 -3.21 4.05 14.64
N ALA A 23 -2.34 3.52 13.78
CA ALA A 23 -1.50 4.35 12.90
C ALA A 23 -2.35 5.19 11.95
N ASN A 24 -3.45 4.63 11.44
CA ASN A 24 -4.36 5.31 10.54
C ASN A 24 -5.07 6.50 11.21
N GLN A 25 -5.25 6.47 12.52
CA GLN A 25 -5.80 7.61 13.25
C GLN A 25 -4.84 8.81 13.25
N ALA A 26 -3.53 8.53 13.30
CA ALA A 26 -2.51 9.59 13.25
C ALA A 26 -2.30 10.09 11.83
N VAL A 27 -2.19 9.19 10.85
CA VAL A 27 -2.06 9.52 9.43
C VAL A 27 -3.04 8.67 8.64
N PRO A 28 -4.23 9.19 8.33
CA PRO A 28 -5.22 8.44 7.55
C PRO A 28 -4.70 7.99 6.20
N LEU A 29 -5.20 6.86 5.71
CA LEU A 29 -4.73 6.24 4.47
C LEU A 29 -4.85 7.18 3.27
N ASP A 30 -5.93 7.95 3.19
CA ASP A 30 -6.11 8.92 2.10
C ASP A 30 -4.99 9.96 2.08
N LYS A 31 -4.55 10.41 3.25
CA LYS A 31 -3.44 11.36 3.37
C LYS A 31 -2.09 10.70 3.08
N ALA A 32 -1.89 9.47 3.53
CA ALA A 32 -0.68 8.72 3.23
C ALA A 32 -0.53 8.49 1.72
N TRP A 33 -1.63 8.13 1.05
CA TRP A 33 -1.65 7.94 -0.39
C TRP A 33 -1.40 9.26 -1.14
N ALA A 34 -2.00 10.36 -0.68
CA ALA A 34 -1.75 11.67 -1.24
C ALA A 34 -0.28 12.08 -1.10
N ALA A 35 0.33 11.80 0.05
CA ALA A 35 1.75 12.09 0.27
C ALA A 35 2.64 11.27 -0.68
N CYS A 36 2.32 10.01 -0.93
CA CYS A 36 3.02 9.21 -1.93
C CYS A 36 2.97 9.86 -3.30
N GLN A 37 1.80 10.35 -3.70
CA GLN A 37 1.63 11.00 -5.00
C GLN A 37 2.34 12.33 -5.07
N GLN A 38 2.51 13.05 -3.96
CA GLN A 38 3.28 14.28 -3.93
C GLN A 38 4.76 14.02 -4.20
N VAL A 39 5.30 12.92 -3.68
CA VAL A 39 6.71 12.58 -3.83
C VAL A 39 7.00 11.90 -5.16
N LEU A 40 6.11 11.00 -5.60
CA LEU A 40 6.33 10.12 -6.75
C LEU A 40 5.56 10.58 -8.00
N GLY A 41 4.77 11.62 -7.89
CA GLY A 41 3.85 12.06 -8.94
C GLY A 41 2.52 11.34 -8.88
N ALA A 42 1.54 11.80 -9.65
CA ALA A 42 0.21 11.24 -9.65
C ALA A 42 0.20 9.78 -10.09
N TYR A 43 -0.63 8.97 -9.45
CA TYR A 43 -0.81 7.57 -9.84
C TYR A 43 -1.39 7.47 -11.25
N ARG A 44 -0.87 6.54 -12.05
CA ARG A 44 -1.34 6.29 -13.40
C ARG A 44 -1.87 4.89 -13.59
N SER A 45 -1.08 3.87 -13.24
CA SER A 45 -1.47 2.49 -13.44
C SER A 45 -0.66 1.56 -12.52
N HIS A 46 -1.05 0.30 -12.50
CA HIS A 46 -0.30 -0.72 -11.77
C HIS A 46 -0.23 -2.01 -12.59
N GLY A 47 0.81 -2.80 -12.34
CA GLY A 47 0.98 -4.11 -12.94
C GLY A 47 0.48 -5.24 -12.05
N ALA A 48 0.79 -6.46 -12.43
CA ALA A 48 0.41 -7.64 -11.68
C ALA A 48 1.19 -7.71 -10.36
N PRO A 49 0.52 -8.02 -9.23
CA PRO A 49 1.21 -8.14 -7.96
C PRO A 49 2.08 -9.39 -7.92
N THR A 50 3.18 -9.30 -7.17
CA THR A 50 3.99 -10.45 -6.79
C THR A 50 3.88 -10.66 -5.29
N PHE A 51 4.04 -11.90 -4.84
CA PHE A 51 3.91 -12.25 -3.44
C PHE A 51 5.20 -12.86 -2.94
N ALA A 52 5.59 -12.46 -1.73
CA ALA A 52 6.75 -13.01 -1.04
C ALA A 52 6.38 -13.26 0.41
N ARG A 53 7.10 -14.13 1.07
CA ARG A 53 6.93 -14.38 2.50
C ARG A 53 8.17 -13.92 3.24
N LYS A 54 7.97 -13.18 4.32
CA LYS A 54 9.03 -12.76 5.22
C LYS A 54 8.58 -13.06 6.64
N ASP A 55 9.27 -14.00 7.30
CA ASP A 55 8.87 -14.51 8.60
C ASP A 55 7.44 -15.08 8.54
N GLN A 56 6.52 -14.57 9.34
CA GLN A 56 5.12 -14.98 9.34
C GLN A 56 4.24 -14.12 8.42
N PHE A 57 4.82 -13.10 7.79
CA PHE A 57 4.07 -12.13 7.01
C PHE A 57 4.08 -12.48 5.52
N ASP A 58 2.96 -12.21 4.86
CA ASP A 58 2.89 -12.25 3.40
C ASP A 58 3.00 -10.83 2.87
N LEU A 59 3.89 -10.63 1.91
CA LEU A 59 4.11 -9.33 1.27
C LEU A 59 3.51 -9.36 -0.11
N GLU A 60 2.63 -8.42 -0.40
CA GLU A 60 2.14 -8.16 -1.74
C GLU A 60 2.88 -6.96 -2.29
N GLN A 61 3.64 -7.15 -3.37
CA GLN A 61 4.39 -6.09 -4.03
C GLN A 61 3.74 -5.80 -5.36
N VAL A 62 3.24 -4.58 -5.52
CA VAL A 62 2.53 -4.15 -6.72
C VAL A 62 3.38 -3.10 -7.43
N PRO A 63 3.90 -3.39 -8.62
CA PRO A 63 4.58 -2.37 -9.41
C PRO A 63 3.56 -1.34 -9.85
N VAL A 64 3.86 -0.08 -9.65
CA VAL A 64 2.99 1.02 -10.03
C VAL A 64 3.73 1.98 -10.95
N THR A 65 3.00 2.60 -11.86
CA THR A 65 3.51 3.68 -12.70
C THR A 65 2.94 4.98 -12.17
N MET A 66 3.83 5.83 -11.70
CA MET A 66 3.50 7.16 -11.22
C MET A 66 3.95 8.18 -12.26
N ALA A 67 3.50 9.44 -12.14
CA ALA A 67 3.86 10.48 -13.11
C ALA A 67 5.37 10.68 -13.22
N ASP A 68 6.10 10.51 -12.12
CA ASP A 68 7.56 10.71 -12.09
C ASP A 68 8.35 9.43 -12.40
N GLY A 69 7.68 8.31 -12.66
CA GLY A 69 8.33 7.07 -13.04
C GLY A 69 7.79 5.84 -12.31
N PRO A 70 8.44 4.68 -12.48
CA PRO A 70 8.01 3.46 -11.83
C PRO A 70 8.29 3.48 -10.33
N SER A 71 7.41 2.85 -9.57
CA SER A 71 7.54 2.71 -8.12
C SER A 71 6.96 1.38 -7.67
N MET A 72 6.88 1.17 -6.37
CA MET A 72 6.37 -0.08 -5.79
C MET A 72 5.48 0.24 -4.59
N VAL A 73 4.33 -0.41 -4.54
CA VAL A 73 3.48 -0.42 -3.35
C VAL A 73 3.61 -1.78 -2.70
N THR A 74 3.97 -1.80 -1.41
CA THR A 74 4.11 -3.03 -0.64
C THR A 74 3.05 -3.06 0.45
N ILE A 75 2.24 -4.11 0.47
CA ILE A 75 1.23 -4.34 1.49
C ILE A 75 1.66 -5.58 2.27
N THR A 76 1.76 -5.45 3.60
CA THR A 76 2.13 -6.54 4.49
C THR A 76 0.87 -7.10 5.13
N TYR A 77 0.70 -8.43 5.03
CA TYR A 77 -0.45 -9.14 5.60
C TYR A 77 0.00 -10.03 6.75
N ASN A 78 -0.82 -10.04 7.81
CA ASN A 78 -0.68 -11.00 8.89
C ASN A 78 -1.12 -12.40 8.43
N PRO A 79 -0.78 -13.47 9.19
CA PRO A 79 -1.25 -14.82 8.86
C PRO A 79 -2.76 -14.97 8.78
N ASN A 80 -3.52 -14.12 9.50
CA ASN A 80 -4.98 -14.14 9.46
C ASN A 80 -5.58 -13.31 8.31
N GLY A 81 -4.75 -12.74 7.44
CA GLY A 81 -5.20 -11.97 6.28
C GLY A 81 -5.45 -10.50 6.53
N THR A 82 -5.27 -10.00 7.76
CA THR A 82 -5.38 -8.56 8.03
C THR A 82 -4.11 -7.82 7.60
N ILE A 83 -4.25 -6.52 7.32
CA ILE A 83 -3.13 -5.70 6.86
C ILE A 83 -2.33 -5.22 8.07
N ALA A 84 -1.03 -5.55 8.08
CA ALA A 84 -0.09 -5.16 9.11
C ALA A 84 0.78 -3.97 8.71
N GLY A 85 0.87 -3.65 7.43
CA GLY A 85 1.70 -2.55 6.95
C GLY A 85 1.37 -2.14 5.52
N PHE A 86 1.72 -0.91 5.21
CA PHE A 86 1.56 -0.32 3.88
C PHE A 86 2.77 0.58 3.62
N HIS A 87 3.38 0.43 2.47
CA HIS A 87 4.53 1.24 2.09
C HIS A 87 4.47 1.54 0.59
N CYS A 88 4.79 2.76 0.22
CA CYS A 88 5.00 3.12 -1.17
C CYS A 88 6.38 3.76 -1.31
N GLY A 89 7.05 3.49 -2.44
CA GLY A 89 8.37 4.05 -2.66
C GLY A 89 9.06 3.43 -3.86
N THR A 90 10.34 3.73 -4.00
CA THR A 90 11.14 3.11 -5.05
C THR A 90 11.29 1.62 -4.77
N PRO A 91 11.32 0.78 -5.83
CA PRO A 91 11.55 -0.66 -5.64
C PRO A 91 12.87 -0.89 -4.91
N PRO A 92 12.92 -1.87 -3.99
CA PRO A 92 14.20 -2.23 -3.39
C PRO A 92 15.15 -2.74 -4.46
N SER A 93 16.33 -2.19 -4.45
CA SER A 93 17.37 -2.58 -5.40
C SER A 93 18.07 -3.86 -4.97
#